data_0c0db68125d6e2612dd61b93914f3f2f
#
_entry.id   0c0db68125d6e2612dd61b93914f3f2f
#
_cell.length_a   1.000
_cell.length_b   1.000
_cell.length_c   1.000
_cell.angle_alpha   90.00
_cell.angle_beta   90.00
_cell.angle_gamma   90.00
#
_symmetry.space_group_name_H-M   'P 1'
#
loop_
_entity.id
_entity.type
_entity.pdbx_description
1 polymer ?
#
loop_
_entity_poly.entity_id
_entity_poly.type
_entity_poly.pdbx_seq_one_letter_code
_entity_poly.pdbx_strand_id
1 'polypeptide(L)'
;ITGPILNDSLSVIERGLNKVSIPNYFFKVVLDLSNKKAIAFIMPNKEIKYPVSSYAVTINEVEEVTGINFFYQLEDDLEESLEEQKNISVWVPEKQKNDVNPLYQPDLPKGVYNTVQAKRHIGSSKKVTVSGTVVSARKTRNGHLFFNLDKNYPNQIFTVAIWKKNIINFSYDPLKEWKGKQITLKGRITDFDGI
;
A
#
# COMPACT_ATOMS: atom_id res chain seq x y z
N ILE A 1 13.45 -10.38 1.91
CA ILE A 1 14.43 -9.88 2.90
C ILE A 1 14.13 -8.40 3.13
N THR A 2 14.31 -7.92 4.35
CA THR A 2 14.20 -6.49 4.68
C THR A 2 15.14 -6.19 5.84
N GLY A 3 15.67 -4.98 5.89
CA GLY A 3 16.59 -4.54 6.95
C GLY A 3 16.80 -3.03 6.96
N PRO A 4 17.48 -2.51 8.01
CA PRO A 4 17.98 -1.15 8.03
C PRO A 4 19.24 -0.99 7.19
N ILE A 5 19.48 0.19 6.63
CA ILE A 5 20.76 0.57 6.08
C ILE A 5 21.55 1.25 7.19
N LEU A 6 22.65 0.62 7.60
CA LEU A 6 23.49 1.08 8.71
C LEU A 6 24.80 1.67 8.21
N ASN A 7 25.24 2.75 8.84
CA ASN A 7 26.57 3.35 8.65
C ASN A 7 27.02 4.07 9.94
N ASP A 8 28.27 4.48 9.98
CA ASP A 8 28.90 5.05 11.17
C ASP A 8 28.41 6.47 11.54
N SER A 9 27.66 7.14 10.64
CA SER A 9 27.17 8.51 10.83
C SER A 9 25.75 8.61 11.39
N LEU A 10 25.14 7.48 11.76
CA LEU A 10 23.75 7.45 12.24
C LEU A 10 23.61 8.04 13.64
N SER A 11 22.49 8.73 13.87
CA SER A 11 22.10 9.13 15.21
C SER A 11 21.86 7.92 16.11
N VAL A 12 22.18 8.03 17.37
CA VAL A 12 22.09 6.94 18.35
C VAL A 12 21.13 7.34 19.48
N ILE A 13 20.29 6.40 19.88
CA ILE A 13 19.55 6.47 21.14
C ILE A 13 20.36 5.72 22.20
N GLU A 14 20.70 6.42 23.29
CA GLU A 14 21.41 5.83 24.42
C GLU A 14 20.44 5.68 25.61
N ARG A 15 20.28 4.46 26.10
CA ARG A 15 19.54 4.16 27.32
C ARG A 15 20.36 3.19 28.20
N GLY A 16 20.94 3.73 29.27
CA GLY A 16 21.82 2.97 30.14
C GLY A 16 23.06 2.49 29.40
N LEU A 17 23.32 1.17 29.39
CA LEU A 17 24.47 0.58 28.72
C LEU A 17 24.24 0.29 27.21
N ASN A 18 23.01 0.44 26.73
CA ASN A 18 22.66 0.10 25.37
C ASN A 18 22.65 1.32 24.46
N LYS A 19 23.23 1.14 23.26
CA LYS A 19 23.21 2.12 22.17
C LYS A 19 22.50 1.52 20.97
N VAL A 20 21.52 2.24 20.42
CA VAL A 20 20.76 1.79 19.25
C VAL A 20 20.84 2.85 18.17
N SER A 21 21.39 2.52 17.02
CA SER A 21 21.43 3.41 15.87
C SER A 21 20.04 3.59 15.25
N ILE A 22 19.71 4.82 14.88
CA ILE A 22 18.48 5.15 14.17
C ILE A 22 18.79 5.15 12.68
N PRO A 23 18.33 4.16 11.90
CA PRO A 23 18.61 4.13 10.47
C PRO A 23 17.88 5.25 9.74
N ASN A 24 18.55 5.87 8.77
CA ASN A 24 17.93 6.87 7.90
C ASN A 24 17.08 6.22 6.79
N TYR A 25 17.42 4.98 6.42
CA TYR A 25 16.78 4.22 5.35
C TYR A 25 16.60 2.76 5.74
N PHE A 26 15.57 2.14 5.15
CA PHE A 26 15.33 0.71 5.16
C PHE A 26 15.33 0.18 3.74
N PHE A 27 15.80 -1.04 3.56
CA PHE A 27 15.68 -1.75 2.29
C PHE A 27 14.67 -2.89 2.36
N LYS A 28 14.14 -3.27 1.20
CA LYS A 28 13.37 -4.49 0.98
C LYS A 28 13.78 -5.10 -0.36
N VAL A 29 14.18 -6.36 -0.32
CA VAL A 29 14.47 -7.19 -1.50
C VAL A 29 13.40 -8.26 -1.61
N VAL A 30 12.82 -8.41 -2.79
CA VAL A 30 11.75 -9.38 -3.12
C VAL A 30 12.20 -10.21 -4.31
N LEU A 31 12.16 -11.53 -4.16
CA LEU A 31 12.48 -12.51 -5.20
C LEU A 31 11.24 -13.40 -5.43
N ASP A 32 10.86 -13.56 -6.70
CA ASP A 32 9.95 -14.59 -7.19
C ASP A 32 10.75 -15.51 -8.14
N LEU A 33 11.32 -16.54 -7.56
CA LEU A 33 12.18 -17.46 -8.31
C LEU A 33 11.40 -18.23 -9.39
N SER A 34 10.13 -18.54 -9.13
CA SER A 34 9.28 -19.27 -10.08
C SER A 34 9.07 -18.50 -11.38
N ASN A 35 8.95 -17.19 -11.31
CA ASN A 35 8.77 -16.30 -12.45
C ASN A 35 10.06 -15.59 -12.88
N LYS A 36 11.20 -15.93 -12.27
CA LYS A 36 12.52 -15.32 -12.52
C LYS A 36 12.45 -13.79 -12.51
N LYS A 37 11.89 -13.23 -11.45
CA LYS A 37 11.79 -11.78 -11.28
C LYS A 37 12.17 -11.36 -9.88
N ALA A 38 12.85 -10.23 -9.80
CA ALA A 38 13.28 -9.63 -8.55
C ALA A 38 13.07 -8.12 -8.57
N ILE A 39 12.98 -7.51 -7.40
CA ILE A 39 12.89 -6.06 -7.22
C ILE A 39 13.36 -5.69 -5.83
N ALA A 40 13.95 -4.52 -5.71
CA ALA A 40 14.30 -3.95 -4.44
C ALA A 40 13.70 -2.54 -4.25
N PHE A 41 13.69 -2.11 -3.00
CA PHE A 41 13.25 -0.77 -2.59
C PHE A 41 14.19 -0.25 -1.52
N ILE A 42 14.53 1.04 -1.61
CA ILE A 42 15.17 1.80 -0.54
C ILE A 42 14.22 2.92 -0.14
N MET A 43 13.77 2.88 1.11
CA MET A 43 12.79 3.83 1.62
C MET A 43 13.32 4.60 2.83
N PRO A 44 13.12 5.93 2.91
CA PRO A 44 13.54 6.71 4.06
C PRO A 44 12.74 6.31 5.32
N ASN A 45 13.40 6.35 6.47
CA ASN A 45 12.77 6.16 7.79
C ASN A 45 11.98 7.39 8.23
N LYS A 46 11.06 7.83 7.39
CA LYS A 46 10.13 8.93 7.63
C LYS A 46 8.88 8.75 6.79
N GLU A 47 7.88 9.57 7.03
CA GLU A 47 6.68 9.55 6.21
C GLU A 47 7.00 9.84 4.74
N ILE A 48 6.49 8.98 3.84
CA ILE A 48 6.72 9.07 2.39
C ILE A 48 5.54 9.75 1.71
N LYS A 49 5.83 10.70 0.80
CA LYS A 49 4.84 11.44 -0.01
C LYS A 49 4.58 10.79 -1.36
N TYR A 50 5.55 10.03 -1.86
CA TYR A 50 5.49 9.42 -3.19
C TYR A 50 5.01 7.98 -3.11
N PRO A 51 4.42 7.44 -4.20
CA PRO A 51 4.08 6.02 -4.29
C PRO A 51 5.31 5.13 -4.04
N VAL A 52 5.10 3.93 -3.49
CA VAL A 52 6.19 2.97 -3.24
C VAL A 52 7.02 2.67 -4.49
N SER A 53 6.38 2.68 -5.67
CA SER A 53 7.05 2.52 -6.97
C SER A 53 8.19 3.53 -7.22
N SER A 54 8.11 4.73 -6.63
CA SER A 54 9.16 5.75 -6.77
C SER A 54 10.44 5.44 -5.98
N TYR A 55 10.39 4.44 -5.11
CA TYR A 55 11.50 3.99 -4.28
C TYR A 55 12.09 2.65 -4.75
N ALA A 56 11.63 2.16 -5.92
CA ALA A 56 12.18 0.96 -6.53
C ALA A 56 13.62 1.22 -6.98
N VAL A 57 14.48 0.27 -6.68
CA VAL A 57 15.90 0.22 -7.04
C VAL A 57 16.25 -1.18 -7.54
N THR A 58 17.43 -1.36 -8.10
CA THR A 58 17.97 -2.69 -8.38
C THR A 58 18.47 -3.34 -7.09
N ILE A 59 18.71 -4.64 -7.11
CA ILE A 59 19.30 -5.33 -5.96
C ILE A 59 20.75 -4.92 -5.82
N ASN A 60 21.48 -4.77 -6.94
CA ASN A 60 22.84 -4.24 -6.95
C ASN A 60 22.96 -2.88 -6.21
N GLU A 61 21.97 -1.97 -6.40
CA GLU A 61 21.94 -0.70 -5.66
C GLU A 61 21.78 -0.91 -4.14
N VAL A 62 21.08 -1.96 -3.70
CA VAL A 62 20.94 -2.30 -2.28
C VAL A 62 22.23 -2.94 -1.76
N GLU A 63 22.86 -3.81 -2.52
CA GLU A 63 24.13 -4.45 -2.18
C GLU A 63 25.25 -3.44 -2.00
N GLU A 64 25.33 -2.46 -2.90
CA GLU A 64 26.30 -1.37 -2.82
C GLU A 64 26.21 -0.61 -1.48
N VAL A 65 25.01 -0.31 -1.01
CA VAL A 65 24.82 0.46 0.23
C VAL A 65 24.81 -0.38 1.51
N THR A 66 24.65 -1.70 1.41
CA THR A 66 24.55 -2.59 2.58
C THR A 66 25.78 -3.48 2.73
N GLY A 67 26.52 -3.72 1.66
CA GLY A 67 27.62 -4.71 1.62
C GLY A 67 27.15 -6.17 1.71
N ILE A 68 25.83 -6.42 1.48
CA ILE A 68 25.24 -7.76 1.54
C ILE A 68 25.10 -8.28 0.11
N ASN A 69 25.62 -9.46 -0.19
CA ASN A 69 25.30 -10.18 -1.43
C ASN A 69 24.05 -11.03 -1.18
N PHE A 70 22.96 -10.78 -1.93
CA PHE A 70 21.63 -11.35 -1.64
C PHE A 70 21.41 -12.73 -2.25
N PHE A 71 21.86 -12.99 -3.44
CA PHE A 71 21.49 -14.20 -4.19
C PHE A 71 22.66 -15.13 -4.50
N TYR A 72 23.76 -15.02 -3.79
CA TYR A 72 25.01 -15.78 -3.94
C TYR A 72 24.86 -17.31 -4.06
N GLN A 73 23.68 -17.85 -3.82
CA GLN A 73 23.40 -19.29 -3.95
C GLN A 73 22.82 -19.65 -5.33
N LEU A 74 22.51 -18.66 -6.17
CA LEU A 74 22.02 -18.89 -7.52
C LEU A 74 23.22 -19.08 -8.47
N GLU A 75 22.93 -19.60 -9.66
CA GLU A 75 23.90 -19.61 -10.77
C GLU A 75 24.22 -18.17 -11.19
N ASP A 76 25.48 -17.85 -11.45
CA ASP A 76 25.99 -16.51 -11.69
C ASP A 76 25.16 -15.71 -12.72
N ASP A 77 24.87 -16.31 -13.89
CA ASP A 77 24.07 -15.68 -14.97
C ASP A 77 22.65 -15.34 -14.50
N LEU A 78 22.05 -16.16 -13.66
CA LEU A 78 20.72 -15.95 -13.11
C LEU A 78 20.74 -14.88 -12.01
N GLU A 79 21.72 -14.91 -11.13
CA GLU A 79 21.98 -13.94 -10.09
C GLU A 79 22.09 -12.54 -10.72
N GLU A 80 23.04 -12.33 -11.63
CA GLU A 80 23.27 -11.05 -12.32
C GLU A 80 21.99 -10.55 -13.02
N SER A 81 21.29 -11.43 -13.76
CA SER A 81 20.04 -11.08 -14.44
C SER A 81 18.92 -10.64 -13.48
N LEU A 82 18.85 -11.20 -12.27
CA LEU A 82 17.83 -10.85 -11.27
C LEU A 82 18.17 -9.56 -10.55
N GLU A 83 19.46 -9.34 -10.27
CA GLU A 83 19.93 -8.20 -9.49
C GLU A 83 19.89 -6.87 -10.25
N GLU A 84 19.99 -6.92 -11.57
CA GLU A 84 19.81 -5.77 -12.45
C GLU A 84 18.36 -5.34 -12.66
N GLN A 85 17.38 -6.16 -12.26
CA GLN A 85 15.98 -5.89 -12.52
C GLN A 85 15.43 -4.74 -11.67
N LYS A 86 14.72 -3.81 -12.35
CA LYS A 86 14.01 -2.68 -11.74
C LYS A 86 12.59 -2.51 -12.29
N ASN A 87 12.03 -3.53 -12.93
CA ASN A 87 10.74 -3.41 -13.59
C ASN A 87 9.58 -3.51 -12.60
N ILE A 88 9.15 -2.36 -12.09
CA ILE A 88 8.03 -2.27 -11.13
C ILE A 88 6.70 -2.75 -11.73
N SER A 89 6.50 -2.65 -13.04
CA SER A 89 5.21 -2.96 -13.67
C SER A 89 4.82 -4.43 -13.55
N VAL A 90 5.81 -5.34 -13.45
CA VAL A 90 5.56 -6.78 -13.25
C VAL A 90 5.20 -7.14 -11.81
N TRP A 91 5.32 -6.20 -10.87
CA TRP A 91 5.03 -6.38 -9.45
C TRP A 91 3.79 -5.62 -9.00
N VAL A 92 3.50 -4.51 -9.64
CA VAL A 92 2.38 -3.65 -9.30
C VAL A 92 1.34 -3.75 -10.42
N PRO A 93 0.10 -4.09 -10.09
CA PRO A 93 -0.97 -4.16 -11.08
C PRO A 93 -1.07 -2.86 -11.88
N GLU A 94 -1.32 -2.96 -13.17
CA GLU A 94 -1.52 -1.79 -14.02
C GLU A 94 -2.60 -0.88 -13.46
N LYS A 95 -2.34 0.43 -13.51
CA LYS A 95 -3.33 1.43 -13.15
C LYS A 95 -4.48 1.39 -14.16
N GLN A 96 -5.68 1.08 -13.69
CA GLN A 96 -6.86 1.15 -14.53
C GLN A 96 -7.27 2.61 -14.79
N LYS A 97 -8.02 2.85 -15.88
CA LYS A 97 -8.35 4.19 -16.39
C LYS A 97 -8.86 5.18 -15.33
N ASN A 98 -9.61 4.70 -14.35
CA ASN A 98 -10.24 5.54 -13.31
C ASN A 98 -9.52 5.46 -11.96
N ASP A 99 -8.41 4.70 -11.87
CA ASP A 99 -7.67 4.57 -10.64
C ASP A 99 -7.01 5.88 -10.24
N VAL A 100 -7.11 6.21 -8.95
CA VAL A 100 -6.42 7.35 -8.34
C VAL A 100 -5.52 6.88 -7.19
N ASN A 101 -4.58 7.72 -6.79
CA ASN A 101 -3.81 7.45 -5.58
C ASN A 101 -4.68 7.70 -4.35
N PRO A 102 -4.55 6.88 -3.29
CA PRO A 102 -5.15 7.19 -2.00
C PRO A 102 -4.76 8.58 -1.52
N LEU A 103 -5.67 9.22 -0.80
CA LEU A 103 -5.42 10.54 -0.23
C LEU A 103 -4.20 10.50 0.69
N TYR A 104 -3.42 11.57 0.68
CA TYR A 104 -2.26 11.67 1.57
C TYR A 104 -2.71 11.82 3.02
N GLN A 105 -2.37 10.86 3.88
CA GLN A 105 -2.91 10.78 5.23
C GLN A 105 -2.69 12.04 6.09
N PRO A 106 -1.53 12.72 6.03
CA PRO A 106 -1.31 13.94 6.80
C PRO A 106 -2.20 15.14 6.43
N ASP A 107 -2.75 15.13 5.22
CA ASP A 107 -3.66 16.19 4.76
C ASP A 107 -5.11 15.95 5.24
N LEU A 108 -5.37 14.79 5.85
CA LEU A 108 -6.69 14.46 6.36
C LEU A 108 -6.90 14.97 7.80
N PRO A 109 -8.13 15.36 8.16
CA PRO A 109 -8.46 15.75 9.52
C PRO A 109 -8.15 14.63 10.52
N LYS A 110 -7.83 15.00 11.75
CA LYS A 110 -7.58 14.04 12.84
C LYS A 110 -8.76 13.05 12.98
N GLY A 111 -8.45 11.76 12.99
CA GLY A 111 -9.45 10.70 13.09
C GLY A 111 -10.13 10.30 11.78
N VAL A 112 -9.72 10.91 10.65
CA VAL A 112 -10.08 10.48 9.30
C VAL A 112 -8.89 9.72 8.70
N TYR A 113 -9.14 8.56 8.12
CA TYR A 113 -8.12 7.69 7.53
C TYR A 113 -8.32 7.60 6.03
N ASN A 114 -7.23 7.52 5.27
CA ASN A 114 -7.31 7.14 3.87
C ASN A 114 -7.60 5.63 3.74
N THR A 115 -7.85 5.15 2.53
CA THR A 115 -8.21 3.76 2.23
C THR A 115 -7.14 2.76 2.64
N VAL A 116 -5.85 3.11 2.57
CA VAL A 116 -4.73 2.25 2.98
C VAL A 116 -4.63 2.16 4.50
N GLN A 117 -4.66 3.31 5.18
CA GLN A 117 -4.55 3.37 6.64
C GLN A 117 -5.77 2.76 7.35
N ALA A 118 -6.93 2.84 6.71
CA ALA A 118 -8.17 2.25 7.21
C ALA A 118 -8.05 0.73 7.47
N LYS A 119 -7.22 0.01 6.71
CA LYS A 119 -6.97 -1.43 6.88
C LYS A 119 -6.48 -1.81 8.29
N ARG A 120 -5.80 -0.91 8.98
CA ARG A 120 -5.34 -1.14 10.37
C ARG A 120 -6.49 -1.32 11.38
N HIS A 121 -7.71 -0.98 10.98
CA HIS A 121 -8.91 -1.06 11.81
C HIS A 121 -9.82 -2.25 11.46
N ILE A 122 -9.38 -3.17 10.61
CA ILE A 122 -10.10 -4.40 10.29
C ILE A 122 -10.33 -5.19 11.59
N GLY A 123 -11.58 -5.64 11.78
CA GLY A 123 -11.98 -6.39 12.98
C GLY A 123 -12.22 -5.54 14.24
N SER A 124 -11.98 -4.22 14.20
CA SER A 124 -12.29 -3.33 15.31
C SER A 124 -13.80 -3.20 15.49
N SER A 125 -14.27 -3.25 16.76
CA SER A 125 -15.67 -2.96 17.12
C SER A 125 -16.04 -1.48 16.93
N LYS A 126 -15.04 -0.58 16.87
CA LYS A 126 -15.25 0.87 16.73
C LYS A 126 -15.59 1.26 15.29
N LYS A 127 -16.45 2.28 15.15
CA LYS A 127 -16.69 2.91 13.86
C LYS A 127 -15.51 3.83 13.53
N VAL A 128 -15.00 3.73 12.30
CA VAL A 128 -13.87 4.50 11.78
C VAL A 128 -14.35 5.40 10.65
N THR A 129 -13.80 6.59 10.56
CA THR A 129 -14.07 7.53 9.45
C THR A 129 -13.02 7.36 8.38
N VAL A 130 -13.46 7.08 7.15
CA VAL A 130 -12.58 6.81 6.00
C VAL A 130 -12.93 7.78 4.88
N SER A 131 -11.90 8.32 4.22
CA SER A 131 -12.04 9.17 3.03
C SER A 131 -11.29 8.58 1.85
N GLY A 132 -11.91 8.62 0.66
CA GLY A 132 -11.33 8.14 -0.60
C GLY A 132 -12.20 8.52 -1.79
N THR A 133 -11.71 8.29 -3.00
CA THR A 133 -12.40 8.62 -4.25
C THR A 133 -13.10 7.39 -4.82
N VAL A 134 -14.38 7.51 -5.13
CA VAL A 134 -15.17 6.42 -5.74
C VAL A 134 -14.77 6.26 -7.21
N VAL A 135 -14.02 5.21 -7.51
CA VAL A 135 -13.54 4.90 -8.87
C VAL A 135 -14.48 3.95 -9.61
N SER A 136 -15.22 3.12 -8.89
CA SER A 136 -16.27 2.30 -9.48
C SER A 136 -17.43 2.07 -8.51
N ALA A 137 -18.61 1.83 -9.08
CA ALA A 137 -19.83 1.57 -8.36
C ALA A 137 -20.66 0.51 -9.09
N ARG A 138 -21.25 -0.41 -8.35
CA ARG A 138 -22.12 -1.45 -8.91
C ARG A 138 -23.30 -1.77 -7.98
N LYS A 139 -24.41 -2.19 -8.58
CA LYS A 139 -25.55 -2.81 -7.89
C LYS A 139 -25.54 -4.31 -8.14
N THR A 140 -25.63 -5.10 -7.09
CA THR A 140 -25.72 -6.56 -7.20
C THR A 140 -27.14 -7.00 -7.58
N ARG A 141 -27.30 -8.28 -8.00
CA ARG A 141 -28.63 -8.88 -8.26
C ARG A 141 -29.54 -8.79 -7.04
N ASN A 142 -28.97 -8.91 -5.83
CA ASN A 142 -29.73 -8.84 -4.57
C ASN A 142 -30.03 -7.38 -4.14
N GLY A 143 -29.61 -6.40 -4.93
CA GLY A 143 -29.89 -5.00 -4.70
C GLY A 143 -28.92 -4.28 -3.76
N HIS A 144 -27.81 -4.91 -3.35
CA HIS A 144 -26.75 -4.24 -2.59
C HIS A 144 -25.93 -3.33 -3.49
N LEU A 145 -25.41 -2.23 -2.93
CA LEU A 145 -24.52 -1.33 -3.65
C LEU A 145 -23.09 -1.50 -3.14
N PHE A 146 -22.14 -1.59 -4.07
CA PHE A 146 -20.71 -1.65 -3.77
C PHE A 146 -19.99 -0.52 -4.51
N PHE A 147 -19.09 0.16 -3.78
CA PHE A 147 -18.28 1.26 -4.29
C PHE A 147 -16.82 0.98 -3.97
N ASN A 148 -15.98 0.88 -4.99
CA ASN A 148 -14.54 0.74 -4.78
C ASN A 148 -13.91 2.13 -4.68
N LEU A 149 -13.13 2.33 -3.63
CA LEU A 149 -12.41 3.58 -3.39
C LEU A 149 -10.97 3.46 -3.87
N ASP A 150 -10.51 4.49 -4.57
CA ASP A 150 -9.17 4.76 -5.07
C ASP A 150 -8.66 3.76 -6.13
N LYS A 151 -8.94 2.47 -5.99
CA LYS A 151 -8.56 1.43 -6.94
C LYS A 151 -9.76 0.60 -7.37
N ASN A 152 -9.79 0.24 -8.65
CA ASN A 152 -10.84 -0.56 -9.25
C ASN A 152 -10.57 -2.07 -9.04
N TYR A 153 -11.60 -2.89 -9.25
CA TYR A 153 -11.44 -4.35 -9.29
C TYR A 153 -10.50 -4.75 -10.46
N PRO A 154 -9.61 -5.71 -10.30
CA PRO A 154 -9.38 -6.57 -9.12
C PRO A 154 -8.42 -5.99 -8.07
N ASN A 155 -7.96 -4.75 -8.22
CA ASN A 155 -6.93 -4.11 -7.40
C ASN A 155 -7.52 -3.20 -6.30
N GLN A 156 -8.78 -3.41 -5.94
CA GLN A 156 -9.47 -2.58 -4.94
C GLN A 156 -8.75 -2.62 -3.60
N ILE A 157 -8.57 -1.42 -3.02
CA ILE A 157 -7.98 -1.26 -1.69
C ILE A 157 -9.06 -1.31 -0.61
N PHE A 158 -10.20 -0.67 -0.90
CA PHE A 158 -11.28 -0.48 0.06
C PHE A 158 -12.62 -0.46 -0.67
N THR A 159 -13.57 -1.26 -0.19
CA THR A 159 -14.91 -1.33 -0.77
C THR A 159 -15.95 -0.89 0.27
N VAL A 160 -16.80 0.05 -0.11
CA VAL A 160 -17.97 0.46 0.67
C VAL A 160 -19.15 -0.38 0.25
N ALA A 161 -19.78 -1.08 1.21
CA ALA A 161 -21.00 -1.86 1.00
C ALA A 161 -22.20 -1.15 1.61
N ILE A 162 -23.24 -0.88 0.81
CA ILE A 162 -24.56 -0.45 1.27
C ILE A 162 -25.55 -1.58 1.04
N TRP A 163 -25.99 -2.18 2.13
CA TRP A 163 -27.00 -3.24 2.06
C TRP A 163 -28.34 -2.71 1.59
N LYS A 164 -29.08 -3.48 0.81
CA LYS A 164 -30.40 -3.10 0.23
C LYS A 164 -31.32 -2.40 1.23
N LYS A 165 -31.42 -2.95 2.45
CA LYS A 165 -32.26 -2.39 3.53
C LYS A 165 -31.88 -0.99 3.99
N ASN A 166 -30.65 -0.57 3.75
CA ASN A 166 -30.12 0.73 4.17
C ASN A 166 -30.14 1.78 3.06
N ILE A 167 -30.50 1.40 1.83
CA ILE A 167 -30.58 2.36 0.69
C ILE A 167 -31.66 3.37 0.93
N ILE A 168 -32.74 3.00 1.59
CA ILE A 168 -33.85 3.89 1.95
C ILE A 168 -33.43 5.09 2.82
N ASN A 169 -32.29 4.99 3.50
CA ASN A 169 -31.76 6.09 4.32
C ASN A 169 -31.14 7.22 3.50
N PHE A 170 -31.02 7.06 2.17
CA PHE A 170 -30.50 8.07 1.26
C PHE A 170 -31.67 8.76 0.56
N SER A 171 -31.68 10.10 0.57
CA SER A 171 -32.65 10.92 -0.17
C SER A 171 -32.30 11.06 -1.66
N TYR A 172 -31.22 10.46 -2.10
CA TYR A 172 -30.67 10.49 -3.46
C TYR A 172 -30.14 9.11 -3.85
N ASP A 173 -29.81 8.91 -5.13
CA ASP A 173 -29.21 7.66 -5.62
C ASP A 173 -27.68 7.70 -5.47
N PRO A 174 -27.08 6.94 -4.50
CA PRO A 174 -25.64 6.95 -4.31
C PRO A 174 -24.86 6.47 -5.55
N LEU A 175 -25.43 5.60 -6.40
CA LEU A 175 -24.75 5.10 -7.61
C LEU A 175 -24.49 6.23 -8.61
N LYS A 176 -25.42 7.20 -8.71
CA LYS A 176 -25.28 8.33 -9.60
C LYS A 176 -24.42 9.43 -8.98
N GLU A 177 -24.65 9.69 -7.68
CA GLU A 177 -24.08 10.86 -7.02
C GLU A 177 -22.60 10.68 -6.61
N TRP A 178 -22.16 9.44 -6.29
CA TRP A 178 -20.84 9.24 -5.69
C TRP A 178 -19.73 8.93 -6.70
N LYS A 179 -20.07 8.37 -7.87
CA LYS A 179 -19.08 7.97 -8.88
C LYS A 179 -18.21 9.15 -9.30
N GLY A 180 -16.90 8.97 -9.20
CA GLY A 180 -15.89 9.98 -9.51
C GLY A 180 -15.69 11.04 -8.43
N LYS A 181 -16.45 10.99 -7.31
CA LYS A 181 -16.32 11.95 -6.21
C LYS A 181 -15.51 11.40 -5.06
N GLN A 182 -14.82 12.28 -4.36
CA GLN A 182 -14.26 12.00 -3.04
C GLN A 182 -15.40 11.98 -2.03
N ILE A 183 -15.46 10.90 -1.25
CA ILE A 183 -16.46 10.75 -0.18
C ILE A 183 -15.77 10.49 1.15
N THR A 184 -16.44 10.91 2.23
CA THR A 184 -16.05 10.59 3.60
C THR A 184 -17.19 9.86 4.27
N LEU A 185 -16.92 8.71 4.85
CA LEU A 185 -17.93 7.87 5.48
C LEU A 185 -17.46 7.32 6.81
N LYS A 186 -18.40 7.00 7.70
CA LYS A 186 -18.12 6.42 9.01
C LYS A 186 -18.79 5.06 9.14
N GLY A 187 -18.01 4.02 9.40
CA GLY A 187 -18.51 2.67 9.50
C GLY A 187 -17.59 1.74 10.27
N ARG A 188 -18.01 0.49 10.43
CA ARG A 188 -17.12 -0.60 10.87
C ARG A 188 -16.39 -1.13 9.64
N ILE A 189 -15.13 -1.49 9.84
CA ILE A 189 -14.30 -2.11 8.80
C ILE A 189 -14.22 -3.59 9.09
N THR A 190 -14.62 -4.39 8.13
CA THR A 190 -14.55 -5.85 8.20
C THR A 190 -13.72 -6.37 7.05
N ASP A 191 -13.07 -7.47 7.26
CA ASP A 191 -12.55 -8.28 6.17
C ASP A 191 -13.72 -8.98 5.48
N PHE A 192 -13.71 -9.05 4.17
CA PHE A 192 -14.75 -9.68 3.39
C PHE A 192 -14.12 -10.57 2.33
N ASP A 193 -14.25 -11.88 2.48
CA ASP A 193 -13.70 -12.91 1.59
C ASP A 193 -12.21 -12.77 1.27
N GLY A 194 -11.42 -12.32 2.26
CA GLY A 194 -9.98 -12.17 2.12
C GLY A 194 -9.51 -11.03 1.21
N ILE A 195 -10.40 -10.06 0.93
CA ILE A 195 -10.10 -8.87 0.12
C ILE A 195 -9.79 -7.66 1.00
#